data_b74b2f59e7918058a651740d0319ae9f
#
_entry.id   b74b2f59e7918058a651740d0319ae9f
#
_cell.length_a   1.000
_cell.length_b   1.000
_cell.length_c   1.000
_cell.angle_alpha   90.00
_cell.angle_beta   90.00
_cell.angle_gamma   90.00
#
_symmetry.space_group_name_H-M   'P 1'
#
loop_
_entity.id
_entity.type
_entity.pdbx_description
1 polymer ?
#
loop_
_entity_poly.entity_id
_entity_poly.type
_entity_poly.pdbx_seq_one_letter_code
_entity_poly.pdbx_strand_id
1 'polypeptide(L)'
;HWMGSNNRFFNHDNSHLVSISFMSNSGKKTWLFQKYSSIALIPLVSYFLVKILQLSSMTYEQIIVEAGSIWFLLLVLIFAIIGLLHMRLGLHEVIEDYVHTEFSKKMLFIAINLFVVSILAVVSLSVILICVK
;
A
#
# COMPACT_ATOMS: atom_id res chain seq x y z
N HIS A 1 -29.58 11.52 -50.36
CA HIS A 1 -28.64 12.54 -49.81
C HIS A 1 -28.71 12.69 -48.29
N TRP A 2 -29.51 11.91 -47.60
CA TRP A 2 -29.70 12.04 -46.13
C TRP A 2 -29.12 10.92 -45.29
N MET A 3 -28.35 9.96 -45.87
CA MET A 3 -27.81 8.81 -45.12
C MET A 3 -26.32 8.88 -44.81
N GLY A 4 -25.67 10.05 -44.97
CA GLY A 4 -24.20 10.16 -44.79
C GLY A 4 -23.70 10.86 -43.55
N SER A 5 -24.53 11.38 -42.65
CA SER A 5 -24.02 12.24 -41.57
C SER A 5 -24.16 11.68 -40.13
N ASN A 6 -24.76 10.49 -39.97
CA ASN A 6 -25.05 10.00 -38.63
C ASN A 6 -23.96 9.12 -37.98
N ASN A 7 -22.90 8.76 -38.71
CA ASN A 7 -21.88 7.88 -38.16
C ASN A 7 -20.77 8.59 -37.36
N ARG A 8 -20.71 9.94 -37.38
CA ARG A 8 -19.73 10.67 -36.62
C ARG A 8 -20.17 11.04 -35.19
N PHE A 9 -21.47 11.10 -34.96
CA PHE A 9 -22.02 11.39 -33.64
C PHE A 9 -21.93 10.19 -32.69
N PHE A 10 -22.03 8.97 -33.20
CA PHE A 10 -22.01 7.77 -32.39
C PHE A 10 -20.59 7.36 -31.93
N ASN A 11 -19.56 7.79 -32.64
CA ASN A 11 -18.20 7.38 -32.33
C ASN A 11 -17.52 8.23 -31.24
N HIS A 12 -18.01 9.45 -31.00
CA HIS A 12 -17.44 10.32 -29.99
C HIS A 12 -17.97 10.01 -28.59
N ASP A 13 -19.19 9.53 -28.48
CA ASP A 13 -19.83 9.22 -27.19
C ASP A 13 -19.31 7.89 -26.59
N ASN A 14 -18.98 6.92 -27.44
CA ASN A 14 -18.52 5.62 -26.97
C ASN A 14 -17.12 5.66 -26.35
N SER A 15 -16.25 6.55 -26.82
CA SER A 15 -14.91 6.68 -26.26
C SER A 15 -14.94 7.26 -24.84
N HIS A 16 -15.85 8.20 -24.57
CA HIS A 16 -16.03 8.74 -23.22
C HIS A 16 -16.61 7.71 -22.27
N LEU A 17 -17.60 6.93 -22.70
CA LEU A 17 -18.19 5.88 -21.88
C LEU A 17 -17.19 4.78 -21.56
N VAL A 18 -16.37 4.36 -22.53
CA VAL A 18 -15.30 3.37 -22.31
C VAL A 18 -14.25 3.89 -21.35
N SER A 19 -13.86 5.16 -21.49
CA SER A 19 -12.86 5.76 -20.58
C SER A 19 -13.42 5.91 -19.16
N ILE A 20 -14.68 6.31 -18.99
CA ILE A 20 -15.35 6.39 -17.70
C ILE A 20 -15.47 4.99 -17.05
N SER A 21 -15.82 3.97 -17.80
CA SER A 21 -15.92 2.59 -17.28
C SER A 21 -14.56 2.03 -16.90
N PHE A 22 -13.51 2.35 -17.64
CA PHE A 22 -12.15 1.97 -17.31
C PHE A 22 -11.67 2.67 -16.04
N MET A 23 -11.92 3.96 -15.88
CA MET A 23 -11.58 4.71 -14.67
C MET A 23 -12.35 4.20 -13.45
N SER A 24 -13.63 3.84 -13.60
CA SER A 24 -14.43 3.31 -12.49
C SER A 24 -13.94 1.92 -12.05
N ASN A 25 -13.48 1.06 -12.96
CA ASN A 25 -12.89 -0.23 -12.62
C ASN A 25 -11.56 -0.08 -11.87
N SER A 26 -10.71 0.85 -12.30
CA SER A 26 -9.45 1.16 -11.63
C SER A 26 -9.67 1.68 -10.21
N GLY A 27 -10.59 2.62 -10.02
CA GLY A 27 -10.95 3.15 -8.71
C GLY A 27 -11.57 2.10 -7.79
N LYS A 28 -12.40 1.21 -8.34
CA LYS A 28 -13.01 0.10 -7.60
C LYS A 28 -11.97 -0.90 -7.10
N LYS A 29 -10.98 -1.24 -7.93
CA LYS A 29 -9.88 -2.14 -7.53
C LYS A 29 -9.05 -1.54 -6.39
N THR A 30 -8.72 -0.27 -6.45
CA THR A 30 -7.98 0.44 -5.41
C THR A 30 -8.78 0.46 -4.10
N TRP A 31 -10.07 0.76 -4.16
CA TRP A 31 -10.94 0.77 -3.00
C TRP A 31 -11.04 -0.61 -2.35
N LEU A 32 -11.21 -1.67 -3.14
CA LEU A 32 -11.25 -3.04 -2.65
C LEU A 32 -9.93 -3.45 -2.00
N PHE A 33 -8.80 -3.09 -2.59
CA PHE A 33 -7.48 -3.37 -2.03
C PHE A 33 -7.30 -2.68 -0.68
N GLN A 34 -7.69 -1.42 -0.55
CA GLN A 34 -7.64 -0.69 0.72
C GLN A 34 -8.51 -1.37 1.79
N LYS A 35 -9.72 -1.77 1.42
CA LYS A 35 -10.64 -2.44 2.34
C LYS A 35 -10.08 -3.77 2.82
N TYR A 36 -9.59 -4.61 1.92
CA TYR A 36 -9.02 -5.90 2.28
C TYR A 36 -7.72 -5.76 3.07
N SER A 37 -6.86 -4.83 2.72
CA SER A 37 -5.63 -4.58 3.46
C SER A 37 -5.92 -4.09 4.88
N SER A 38 -6.93 -3.25 5.08
CA SER A 38 -7.36 -2.82 6.40
C SER A 38 -7.82 -4.00 7.27
N ILE A 39 -8.63 -4.89 6.71
CA ILE A 39 -9.12 -6.08 7.41
C ILE A 39 -7.96 -7.01 7.77
N ALA A 40 -7.00 -7.20 6.86
CA ALA A 40 -5.81 -8.00 7.13
C ALA A 40 -4.89 -7.37 8.17
N LEU A 41 -4.79 -6.04 8.21
CA LEU A 41 -3.96 -5.32 9.18
C LEU A 41 -4.50 -5.39 10.61
N ILE A 42 -5.81 -5.47 10.81
CA ILE A 42 -6.40 -5.54 12.15
C ILE A 42 -5.83 -6.70 12.98
N PRO A 43 -5.88 -7.97 12.53
CA PRO A 43 -5.30 -9.06 13.30
C PRO A 43 -3.77 -8.99 13.40
N LEU A 44 -3.10 -8.49 12.35
CA LEU A 44 -1.63 -8.33 12.37
C LEU A 44 -1.19 -7.29 13.40
N VAL A 45 -1.85 -6.12 13.43
CA VAL A 45 -1.56 -5.08 14.42
C VAL A 45 -1.82 -5.59 15.83
N SER A 46 -2.94 -6.30 16.05
CA SER A 46 -3.27 -6.89 17.35
C SER A 46 -2.22 -7.89 17.79
N TYR A 47 -1.77 -8.75 16.88
CA TYR A 47 -0.71 -9.71 17.14
C TYR A 47 0.59 -9.03 17.55
N PHE A 48 1.03 -8.00 16.82
CA PHE A 48 2.26 -7.29 17.12
C PHE A 48 2.17 -6.49 18.42
N LEU A 49 1.01 -5.92 18.75
CA LEU A 49 0.81 -5.26 20.03
C LEU A 49 0.99 -6.23 21.20
N VAL A 50 0.38 -7.41 21.13
CA VAL A 50 0.54 -8.45 22.13
C VAL A 50 2.01 -8.90 22.22
N LYS A 51 2.69 -9.07 21.09
CA LYS A 51 4.11 -9.43 21.05
C LYS A 51 4.99 -8.37 21.69
N ILE A 52 4.75 -7.10 21.42
CA ILE A 52 5.50 -5.99 22.03
C ILE A 52 5.33 -6.02 23.55
N LEU A 53 4.11 -6.23 24.05
CA LEU A 53 3.86 -6.35 25.48
C LEU A 53 4.57 -7.54 26.11
N GLN A 54 4.59 -8.69 25.43
CA GLN A 54 5.32 -9.86 25.89
C GLN A 54 6.85 -9.62 25.90
N LEU A 55 7.37 -9.02 24.84
CA LEU A 55 8.80 -8.71 24.72
C LEU A 55 9.28 -7.71 25.79
N SER A 56 8.41 -6.81 26.23
CA SER A 56 8.75 -5.81 27.27
C SER A 56 9.08 -6.45 28.61
N SER A 57 8.58 -7.65 28.89
CA SER A 57 8.84 -8.40 30.13
C SER A 57 9.94 -9.45 30.00
N MET A 58 10.52 -9.60 28.81
CA MET A 58 11.56 -10.60 28.54
C MET A 58 12.97 -10.04 28.75
N THR A 59 13.91 -10.94 29.03
CA THR A 59 15.33 -10.59 29.05
C THR A 59 15.86 -10.40 27.63
N TYR A 60 16.99 -9.73 27.50
CA TYR A 60 17.63 -9.47 26.20
C TYR A 60 17.89 -10.75 25.40
N GLU A 61 18.39 -11.79 26.07
CA GLU A 61 18.65 -13.10 25.43
C GLU A 61 17.37 -13.73 24.88
N GLN A 62 16.28 -13.67 25.65
CA GLN A 62 14.97 -14.19 25.21
C GLN A 62 14.42 -13.39 24.01
N ILE A 63 14.61 -12.08 24.00
CA ILE A 63 14.21 -11.23 22.88
C ILE A 63 14.93 -11.63 21.59
N ILE A 64 16.25 -11.87 21.68
CA ILE A 64 17.04 -12.28 20.51
C ILE A 64 16.55 -13.61 19.95
N VAL A 65 16.28 -14.59 20.81
CA VAL A 65 15.78 -15.91 20.40
C VAL A 65 14.40 -15.78 19.73
N GLU A 66 13.50 -15.03 20.33
CA GLU A 66 12.16 -14.81 19.79
C GLU A 66 12.20 -14.06 18.45
N ALA A 67 13.00 -13.00 18.35
CA ALA A 67 13.16 -12.22 17.12
C ALA A 67 13.88 -13.00 16.02
N GLY A 68 14.68 -14.00 16.36
CA GLY A 68 15.33 -14.89 15.38
C GLY A 68 14.42 -15.98 14.82
N SER A 69 13.20 -16.15 15.33
CA SER A 69 12.25 -17.10 14.82
C SER A 69 11.84 -16.77 13.38
N ILE A 70 11.93 -17.75 12.48
CA ILE A 70 11.58 -17.55 11.08
C ILE A 70 10.11 -17.14 10.89
N TRP A 71 9.23 -17.65 11.71
CA TRP A 71 7.80 -17.29 11.67
C TRP A 71 7.58 -15.82 12.03
N PHE A 72 8.26 -15.34 13.07
CA PHE A 72 8.20 -13.96 13.47
C PHE A 72 8.73 -13.03 12.37
N LEU A 73 9.86 -13.38 11.76
CA LEU A 73 10.46 -12.61 10.67
C LEU A 73 9.55 -12.54 9.43
N LEU A 74 8.92 -13.67 9.08
CA LEU A 74 7.96 -13.70 7.98
C LEU A 74 6.74 -12.81 8.25
N LEU A 75 6.22 -12.84 9.48
CA LEU A 75 5.09 -11.99 9.86
C LEU A 75 5.47 -10.51 9.85
N VAL A 76 6.68 -10.16 10.27
CA VAL A 76 7.19 -8.78 10.20
C VAL A 76 7.27 -8.31 8.75
N LEU A 77 7.78 -9.14 7.84
CA LEU A 77 7.84 -8.81 6.42
C LEU A 77 6.45 -8.60 5.81
N ILE A 78 5.54 -9.52 6.07
CA ILE A 78 4.15 -9.43 5.58
C ILE A 78 3.49 -8.15 6.11
N PHE A 79 3.64 -7.88 7.39
CA PHE A 79 3.11 -6.69 8.03
C PHE A 79 3.69 -5.41 7.40
N ALA A 80 5.00 -5.38 7.19
CA ALA A 80 5.67 -4.22 6.58
C ALA A 80 5.17 -3.97 5.15
N ILE A 81 5.07 -5.02 4.34
CA ILE A 81 4.62 -4.90 2.95
C ILE A 81 3.17 -4.41 2.90
N ILE A 82 2.27 -5.07 3.61
CA ILE A 82 0.84 -4.72 3.62
C ILE A 82 0.63 -3.33 4.21
N GLY A 83 1.28 -3.02 5.33
CA GLY A 83 1.16 -1.74 6.00
C GLY A 83 1.68 -0.58 5.16
N LEU A 84 2.82 -0.75 4.51
CA LEU A 84 3.40 0.30 3.65
C LEU A 84 2.56 0.53 2.39
N LEU A 85 2.05 -0.52 1.77
CA LEU A 85 1.17 -0.39 0.62
C LEU A 85 -0.15 0.28 1.00
N HIS A 86 -0.72 -0.10 2.13
CA HIS A 86 -1.94 0.52 2.65
C HIS A 86 -1.73 2.00 2.95
N MET A 87 -0.64 2.36 3.60
CA MET A 87 -0.26 3.74 3.88
C MET A 87 -0.04 4.54 2.59
N ARG A 88 0.66 3.97 1.62
CA ARG A 88 0.92 4.62 0.34
C ARG A 88 -0.37 4.95 -0.40
N LEU A 89 -1.30 4.02 -0.47
CA LEU A 89 -2.59 4.23 -1.13
C LEU A 89 -3.42 5.27 -0.39
N GLY A 90 -3.47 5.22 0.94
CA GLY A 90 -4.18 6.20 1.75
C GLY A 90 -3.64 7.60 1.60
N LEU A 91 -2.31 7.77 1.63
CA LEU A 91 -1.67 9.07 1.41
C LEU A 91 -1.88 9.58 -0.01
N HIS A 92 -1.86 8.70 -1.00
CA HIS A 92 -2.14 9.07 -2.38
C HIS A 92 -3.53 9.70 -2.53
N GLU A 93 -4.54 9.10 -1.93
CA GLU A 93 -5.91 9.66 -1.96
C GLU A 93 -6.00 11.00 -1.24
N VAL A 94 -5.38 11.12 -0.07
CA VAL A 94 -5.36 12.38 0.69
C VAL A 94 -4.67 13.48 -0.11
N ILE A 95 -3.56 13.19 -0.77
CA ILE A 95 -2.84 14.17 -1.59
C ILE A 95 -3.70 14.59 -2.78
N GLU A 96 -4.37 13.68 -3.45
CA GLU A 96 -5.23 14.00 -4.57
C GLU A 96 -6.42 14.88 -4.17
N ASP A 97 -6.97 14.67 -2.98
CA ASP A 97 -8.12 15.42 -2.49
C ASP A 97 -7.76 16.82 -1.99
N TYR A 98 -6.61 16.99 -1.33
CA TYR A 98 -6.26 18.22 -0.64
C TYR A 98 -5.20 19.07 -1.34
N VAL A 99 -4.37 18.48 -2.17
CA VAL A 99 -3.30 19.21 -2.86
C VAL A 99 -3.74 19.53 -4.29
N HIS A 100 -3.79 20.82 -4.62
CA HIS A 100 -4.29 21.28 -5.93
C HIS A 100 -3.18 21.65 -6.91
N THR A 101 -1.96 21.89 -6.43
CA THR A 101 -0.81 22.26 -7.25
C THR A 101 -0.09 21.01 -7.75
N GLU A 102 0.10 20.89 -9.07
CA GLU A 102 0.78 19.72 -9.67
C GLU A 102 2.21 19.54 -9.18
N PHE A 103 2.95 20.63 -9.00
CA PHE A 103 4.31 20.57 -8.48
C PHE A 103 4.35 19.98 -7.07
N SER A 104 3.48 20.44 -6.18
CA SER A 104 3.39 19.92 -4.82
C SER A 104 2.97 18.44 -4.78
N LYS A 105 2.02 18.03 -5.63
CA LYS A 105 1.63 16.62 -5.77
C LYS A 105 2.82 15.75 -6.16
N LYS A 106 3.56 16.18 -7.18
CA LYS A 106 4.72 15.43 -7.68
C LYS A 106 5.80 15.29 -6.62
N MET A 107 6.09 16.37 -5.90
CA MET A 107 7.08 16.34 -4.82
C MET A 107 6.66 15.41 -3.68
N LEU A 108 5.38 15.45 -3.29
CA LEU A 108 4.86 14.59 -2.23
C LEU A 108 4.85 13.11 -2.64
N PHE A 109 4.50 12.79 -3.88
CA PHE A 109 4.56 11.42 -4.38
C PHE A 109 5.98 10.86 -4.41
N ILE A 110 6.95 11.67 -4.83
CA ILE A 110 8.37 11.29 -4.79
C ILE A 110 8.81 11.04 -3.35
N ALA A 111 8.45 11.93 -2.42
CA ALA A 111 8.79 11.78 -1.00
C ALA A 111 8.19 10.49 -0.40
N ILE A 112 6.93 10.18 -0.70
CA ILE A 112 6.26 8.96 -0.23
C ILE A 112 6.95 7.71 -0.80
N ASN A 113 7.27 7.71 -2.10
CA ASN A 113 7.95 6.59 -2.73
C ASN A 113 9.34 6.36 -2.12
N LEU A 114 10.10 7.42 -1.90
CA LEU A 114 11.41 7.33 -1.25
C LEU A 114 11.29 6.78 0.18
N PHE A 115 10.30 7.24 0.93
CA PHE A 115 10.04 6.79 2.28
C PHE A 115 9.70 5.29 2.32
N VAL A 116 8.79 4.84 1.47
CA VAL A 116 8.37 3.43 1.37
C VAL A 116 9.54 2.54 1.00
N VAL A 117 10.32 2.92 -0.01
CA VAL A 117 11.48 2.15 -0.46
C VAL A 117 12.54 2.10 0.63
N SER A 118 12.79 3.20 1.33
CA SER A 118 13.76 3.25 2.43
C SER A 118 13.37 2.30 3.56
N ILE A 119 12.11 2.31 4.00
CA ILE A 119 11.64 1.43 5.07
C ILE A 119 11.71 -0.03 4.62
N LEU A 120 11.27 -0.35 3.40
CA LEU A 120 11.36 -1.71 2.87
C LEU A 120 12.81 -2.20 2.81
N ALA A 121 13.73 -1.35 2.38
CA ALA A 121 15.15 -1.68 2.33
C ALA A 121 15.71 -1.97 3.73
N VAL A 122 15.39 -1.13 4.71
CA VAL A 122 15.84 -1.32 6.10
C VAL A 122 15.28 -2.60 6.70
N VAL A 123 13.98 -2.85 6.54
CA VAL A 123 13.33 -4.06 7.06
C VAL A 123 13.91 -5.31 6.40
N SER A 124 14.05 -5.32 5.08
CA SER A 124 14.59 -6.46 4.33
C SER A 124 16.04 -6.74 4.72
N LEU A 125 16.86 -5.71 4.83
CA LEU A 125 18.25 -5.86 5.25
C LEU A 125 18.33 -6.40 6.67
N SER A 126 17.51 -5.91 7.60
CA SER A 126 17.45 -6.38 8.97
C SER A 126 17.09 -7.87 9.04
N VAL A 127 16.07 -8.29 8.27
CA VAL A 127 15.65 -9.70 8.21
C VAL A 127 16.77 -10.57 7.66
N ILE A 128 17.43 -10.14 6.59
CA ILE A 128 18.55 -10.90 5.99
C ILE A 128 19.70 -11.04 7.00
N LEU A 129 20.08 -9.97 7.67
CA LEU A 129 21.15 -10.01 8.66
C LEU A 129 20.83 -10.95 9.84
N ILE A 130 19.59 -10.98 10.29
CA ILE A 130 19.16 -11.89 11.35
C ILE A 130 19.17 -13.35 10.86
N CYS A 131 18.73 -13.61 9.63
CA CYS A 131 18.72 -14.96 9.06
C CYS A 131 20.13 -15.51 8.81
N VAL A 132 21.10 -14.67 8.49
CA VAL A 132 22.50 -15.08 8.19
C VAL A 132 23.28 -15.39 9.47
N LYS A 133 22.88 -14.81 10.58
CA LYS A 133 23.48 -15.11 11.88
C LYS A 133 22.95 -16.41 12.46
#